data_800aa3f8fc486df63c9c86cf94574b24
#
_entry.id   800aa3f8fc486df63c9c86cf94574b24
#
_cell.length_a   1.000
_cell.length_b   1.000
_cell.length_c   1.000
_cell.angle_alpha   90.00
_cell.angle_beta   90.00
_cell.angle_gamma   90.00
#
_symmetry.space_group_name_H-M   'P 1'
#
loop_
_entity.id
_entity.type
_entity.pdbx_description
1 polymer ?
#
loop_
_entity_poly.entity_id
_entity_poly.type
_entity_poly.pdbx_seq_one_letter_code
_entity_poly.pdbx_strand_id
1 'polypeptide(L)'
;MAGGLGLFLYGMTILSSGLEKASGGLMEKVLAKMTGNVFSGILFGALVTAAVQSSSATTVIVVGLVNAGLLKLKGAVGIIMGANIGTTMTTQILRLTNLEGDSSGPAILQLCKPSNFSSILIVIGLTIIMVGKKNKTKNVGEIMMGIGILFTGMILMQEKIAPLAELPQFEQLFAVLKNPVLGVLVGAIFTAIIQSSAASIGILQALSVSGAITFASAFPIIMGTNIGTCATPLISSIGASKNAKRAAMIHFYFNLIGTIIFLIGVYIIQYTIGFPFWNNSFTTGSIANFHTIFNVVVTIIFLPFYTVLEKLAEWTIRDKKNAEDDDTFTKEDLLDDRFLVTPNVAIAQATEAVVQMGVLAQKNFISVRELYDKYDLKSIDKIKEREELIDRLEDRVGSYLIKLNDCGLNEDESRTVTVLFHLISEYERIGDYTINIYETADVLYEKEIGFSEQAKHELDVVCNAIQEIIGLAIEATKTGDMNVLKEIEPLEEVVDRLVEELKAVHIDRSKNGLCNIEVGVNFLDILTNVERISDHCSNIAVYLIANQEKYKSLKKHEYLDKLHRNGPDYYEKLLAEYSEKFAL
;
A
#
# COMPACT_ATOMS: atom_id res chain seq x y z
N MET A 1 9.66 -21.38 31.30
CA MET A 1 8.57 -20.56 30.69
C MET A 1 9.11 -19.48 29.74
N ALA A 2 9.97 -18.56 30.16
CA ALA A 2 10.50 -17.50 29.31
C ALA A 2 11.19 -18.00 28.02
N GLY A 3 12.01 -19.07 28.09
CA GLY A 3 12.63 -19.66 26.91
C GLY A 3 11.61 -20.28 25.92
N GLY A 4 10.55 -20.91 26.43
CA GLY A 4 9.45 -21.41 25.59
C GLY A 4 8.70 -20.29 24.91
N LEU A 5 8.44 -19.18 25.62
CA LEU A 5 7.83 -17.97 25.06
C LEU A 5 8.71 -17.34 23.96
N GLY A 6 10.02 -17.25 24.21
CA GLY A 6 10.96 -16.75 23.22
C GLY A 6 10.97 -17.59 21.93
N LEU A 7 11.01 -18.92 22.05
CA LEU A 7 10.92 -19.81 20.89
C LEU A 7 9.56 -19.71 20.19
N PHE A 8 8.46 -19.61 20.92
CA PHE A 8 7.13 -19.46 20.35
C PHE A 8 7.02 -18.17 19.51
N LEU A 9 7.44 -17.03 20.06
CA LEU A 9 7.43 -15.75 19.37
C LEU A 9 8.37 -15.74 18.15
N TYR A 10 9.56 -16.32 18.30
CA TYR A 10 10.54 -16.43 17.21
C TYR A 10 10.02 -17.34 16.09
N GLY A 11 9.41 -18.48 16.42
CA GLY A 11 8.77 -19.37 15.46
C GLY A 11 7.64 -18.68 14.69
N MET A 12 6.82 -17.88 15.37
CA MET A 12 5.81 -17.04 14.72
C MET A 12 6.42 -16.04 13.73
N THR A 13 7.51 -15.39 14.11
CA THR A 13 8.18 -14.40 13.24
C THR A 13 8.71 -15.05 11.97
N ILE A 14 9.39 -16.21 12.10
CA ILE A 14 9.91 -16.98 10.95
C ILE A 14 8.75 -17.46 10.06
N LEU A 15 7.69 -18.00 10.65
CA LEU A 15 6.52 -18.48 9.92
C LEU A 15 5.87 -17.34 9.11
N SER A 16 5.60 -16.20 9.75
CA SER A 16 5.01 -15.02 9.09
C SER A 16 5.90 -14.50 7.96
N SER A 17 7.21 -14.35 8.20
CA SER A 17 8.17 -13.91 7.17
C SER A 17 8.24 -14.89 5.99
N GLY A 18 8.27 -16.19 6.23
CA GLY A 18 8.28 -17.21 5.18
C GLY A 18 6.99 -17.20 4.33
N LEU A 19 5.84 -17.02 4.95
CA LEU A 19 4.53 -16.92 4.27
C LEU A 19 4.41 -15.61 3.48
N GLU A 20 4.85 -14.49 4.03
CA GLU A 20 4.88 -13.18 3.36
C GLU A 20 5.74 -13.25 2.10
N LYS A 21 6.98 -13.73 2.20
CA LYS A 21 7.88 -13.93 1.06
C LYS A 21 7.31 -14.92 0.03
N ALA A 22 6.61 -15.95 0.46
CA ALA A 22 6.00 -16.95 -0.43
C ALA A 22 4.79 -16.39 -1.18
N SER A 23 4.03 -15.46 -0.61
CA SER A 23 2.88 -14.80 -1.24
C SER A 23 3.26 -13.78 -2.30
N GLY A 24 4.48 -13.26 -2.27
CA GLY A 24 5.19 -12.53 -3.33
C GLY A 24 4.38 -11.48 -4.09
N GLY A 25 3.99 -10.36 -3.46
CA GLY A 25 3.37 -9.22 -4.17
C GLY A 25 2.00 -9.48 -4.80
N LEU A 26 1.49 -10.72 -4.73
CA LEU A 26 0.14 -11.06 -5.19
C LEU A 26 -0.91 -10.34 -4.35
N MET A 27 -0.60 -10.16 -3.09
CA MET A 27 -1.46 -9.56 -2.08
C MET A 27 -1.82 -8.11 -2.43
N GLU A 28 -0.82 -7.30 -2.79
CA GLU A 28 -1.01 -5.88 -3.09
C GLU A 28 -1.68 -5.66 -4.45
N LYS A 29 -1.30 -6.46 -5.46
CA LYS A 29 -1.94 -6.42 -6.79
C LYS A 29 -3.43 -6.76 -6.73
N VAL A 30 -3.81 -7.66 -5.84
CA VAL A 30 -5.22 -8.04 -5.64
C VAL A 30 -5.92 -7.01 -4.76
N LEU A 31 -5.28 -6.48 -3.71
CA LEU A 31 -5.81 -5.39 -2.86
C LEU A 31 -6.15 -4.14 -3.69
N ALA A 32 -5.27 -3.72 -4.57
CA ALA A 32 -5.49 -2.54 -5.42
C ALA A 32 -6.65 -2.71 -6.42
N LYS A 33 -6.91 -3.95 -6.90
CA LYS A 33 -8.01 -4.24 -7.84
C LYS A 33 -9.39 -4.42 -7.19
N MET A 34 -9.47 -4.60 -5.86
CA MET A 34 -10.73 -4.93 -5.15
C MET A 34 -11.43 -3.70 -4.56
N THR A 35 -11.77 -2.73 -5.39
CA THR A 35 -12.21 -1.39 -4.95
C THR A 35 -13.72 -1.21 -4.74
N GLY A 36 -14.58 -2.24 -4.87
CA GLY A 36 -16.00 -1.96 -5.01
C GLY A 36 -16.98 -2.63 -4.04
N ASN A 37 -16.67 -3.77 -3.43
CA ASN A 37 -17.63 -4.56 -2.68
C ASN A 37 -17.11 -4.99 -1.30
N VAL A 38 -17.84 -4.64 -0.23
CA VAL A 38 -17.49 -4.99 1.16
C VAL A 38 -17.41 -6.51 1.36
N PHE A 39 -18.28 -7.30 0.72
CA PHE A 39 -18.24 -8.77 0.81
C PHE A 39 -16.95 -9.36 0.25
N SER A 40 -16.56 -8.94 -0.95
CA SER A 40 -15.27 -9.36 -1.54
C SER A 40 -14.09 -8.89 -0.69
N GLY A 41 -14.19 -7.70 -0.09
CA GLY A 41 -13.21 -7.19 0.86
C GLY A 41 -13.06 -8.09 2.09
N ILE A 42 -14.16 -8.56 2.69
CA ILE A 42 -14.13 -9.47 3.84
C ILE A 42 -13.46 -10.79 3.47
N LEU A 43 -13.89 -11.43 2.39
CA LEU A 43 -13.31 -12.69 1.95
C LEU A 43 -11.81 -12.54 1.68
N PHE A 44 -11.46 -11.48 1.00
CA PHE A 44 -10.08 -11.19 0.65
C PHE A 44 -9.23 -10.87 1.89
N GLY A 45 -9.70 -9.99 2.78
CA GLY A 45 -9.02 -9.68 4.04
C GLY A 45 -8.80 -10.93 4.90
N ALA A 46 -9.79 -11.83 4.94
CA ALA A 46 -9.65 -13.11 5.63
C ALA A 46 -8.58 -14.01 5.00
N LEU A 47 -8.58 -14.16 3.67
CA LEU A 47 -7.60 -14.99 2.95
C LEU A 47 -6.18 -14.43 3.06
N VAL A 48 -6.01 -13.12 2.88
CA VAL A 48 -4.70 -12.46 3.01
C VAL A 48 -4.16 -12.62 4.42
N THR A 49 -4.95 -12.32 5.43
CA THR A 49 -4.52 -12.43 6.83
C THR A 49 -4.24 -13.88 7.24
N ALA A 50 -5.03 -14.83 6.74
CA ALA A 50 -4.74 -16.25 6.96
C ALA A 50 -3.42 -16.69 6.29
N ALA A 51 -3.11 -16.16 5.10
CA ALA A 51 -1.87 -16.43 4.40
C ALA A 51 -0.65 -15.77 5.06
N VAL A 52 -0.76 -14.48 5.44
CA VAL A 52 0.32 -13.70 6.07
C VAL A 52 0.46 -14.01 7.57
N GLN A 53 -0.58 -14.59 8.20
CA GLN A 53 -0.64 -14.88 9.64
C GLN A 53 -0.53 -13.62 10.53
N SER A 54 -0.80 -12.44 9.99
CA SER A 54 -0.70 -11.15 10.69
C SER A 54 -1.79 -10.18 10.29
N SER A 55 -2.80 -10.00 11.16
CA SER A 55 -3.83 -8.98 10.95
C SER A 55 -3.29 -7.55 11.13
N SER A 56 -2.30 -7.37 12.01
CA SER A 56 -1.65 -6.07 12.18
C SER A 56 -0.95 -5.63 10.90
N ALA A 57 -0.16 -6.52 10.27
CA ALA A 57 0.48 -6.23 8.98
C ALA A 57 -0.57 -5.94 7.89
N THR A 58 -1.59 -6.79 7.75
CA THR A 58 -2.67 -6.57 6.77
C THR A 58 -3.37 -5.22 6.98
N THR A 59 -3.69 -4.84 8.23
CA THR A 59 -4.35 -3.57 8.51
C THR A 59 -3.44 -2.35 8.31
N VAL A 60 -2.15 -2.46 8.62
CA VAL A 60 -1.16 -1.40 8.33
C VAL A 60 -1.03 -1.19 6.82
N ILE A 61 -0.97 -2.26 6.03
CA ILE A 61 -0.97 -2.18 4.56
C ILE A 61 -2.26 -1.49 4.05
N VAL A 62 -3.43 -1.86 4.59
CA VAL A 62 -4.70 -1.21 4.24
C VAL A 62 -4.67 0.29 4.56
N VAL A 63 -4.17 0.68 5.75
CA VAL A 63 -3.99 2.09 6.13
C VAL A 63 -3.03 2.79 5.16
N GLY A 64 -1.93 2.13 4.77
CA GLY A 64 -0.97 2.64 3.78
C GLY A 64 -1.57 2.84 2.39
N LEU A 65 -2.34 1.87 1.89
CA LEU A 65 -3.04 1.97 0.60
C LEU A 65 -4.12 3.07 0.59
N VAL A 66 -4.82 3.25 1.71
CA VAL A 66 -5.77 4.36 1.87
C VAL A 66 -5.03 5.70 1.94
N ASN A 67 -3.86 5.75 2.59
CA ASN A 67 -3.00 6.94 2.65
C ASN A 67 -2.51 7.34 1.26
N ALA A 68 -2.09 6.37 0.44
CA ALA A 68 -1.66 6.57 -0.94
C ALA A 68 -2.81 6.83 -1.93
N GLY A 69 -4.07 6.85 -1.48
CA GLY A 69 -5.23 7.04 -2.36
C GLY A 69 -5.59 5.82 -3.25
N LEU A 70 -4.81 4.73 -3.15
CA LEU A 70 -5.00 3.50 -3.94
C LEU A 70 -6.21 2.68 -3.51
N LEU A 71 -6.64 2.83 -2.25
CA LEU A 71 -7.80 2.14 -1.69
C LEU A 71 -8.79 3.14 -1.10
N LYS A 72 -10.05 3.09 -1.55
CA LYS A 72 -11.12 3.90 -0.97
C LYS A 72 -11.48 3.39 0.44
N LEU A 73 -11.86 4.29 1.34
CA LEU A 73 -12.22 3.97 2.73
C LEU A 73 -13.26 2.85 2.81
N LYS A 74 -14.28 2.87 1.96
CA LYS A 74 -15.31 1.82 1.87
C LYS A 74 -14.75 0.42 1.60
N GLY A 75 -13.74 0.30 0.73
CA GLY A 75 -13.05 -0.97 0.47
C GLY A 75 -12.25 -1.45 1.69
N ALA A 76 -11.61 -0.51 2.38
CA ALA A 76 -10.84 -0.79 3.59
C ALA A 76 -11.68 -1.42 4.71
N VAL A 77 -12.94 -0.99 4.90
CA VAL A 77 -13.84 -1.56 5.93
C VAL A 77 -13.96 -3.08 5.76
N GLY A 78 -14.27 -3.55 4.56
CA GLY A 78 -14.43 -4.99 4.30
C GLY A 78 -13.15 -5.77 4.58
N ILE A 79 -12.00 -5.27 4.13
CA ILE A 79 -10.70 -5.93 4.32
C ILE A 79 -10.35 -5.99 5.80
N ILE A 80 -10.57 -4.92 6.56
CA ILE A 80 -10.32 -4.86 8.01
C ILE A 80 -11.20 -5.87 8.76
N MET A 81 -12.49 -5.94 8.44
CA MET A 81 -13.40 -6.94 9.01
C MET A 81 -12.95 -8.37 8.70
N GLY A 82 -12.54 -8.62 7.46
CA GLY A 82 -12.02 -9.91 7.02
C GLY A 82 -10.71 -10.29 7.70
N ALA A 83 -9.81 -9.33 7.90
CA ALA A 83 -8.53 -9.55 8.58
C ALA A 83 -8.70 -10.11 10.00
N ASN A 84 -9.71 -9.66 10.73
CA ASN A 84 -10.04 -10.21 12.05
C ASN A 84 -10.48 -11.70 11.98
N ILE A 85 -11.23 -12.09 10.95
CA ILE A 85 -11.56 -13.51 10.72
C ILE A 85 -10.30 -14.29 10.38
N GLY A 86 -9.45 -13.78 9.47
CA GLY A 86 -8.22 -14.44 9.03
C GLY A 86 -7.25 -14.76 10.17
N THR A 87 -7.16 -13.88 11.18
CA THR A 87 -6.33 -14.10 12.38
C THR A 87 -6.72 -15.38 13.13
N THR A 88 -7.97 -15.78 13.08
CA THR A 88 -8.43 -16.98 13.80
C THR A 88 -7.85 -18.28 13.25
N MET A 89 -7.39 -18.30 12.00
CA MET A 89 -6.69 -19.44 11.41
C MET A 89 -5.42 -19.80 12.18
N THR A 90 -4.65 -18.80 12.62
CA THR A 90 -3.46 -19.02 13.44
C THR A 90 -3.80 -19.75 14.74
N THR A 91 -4.86 -19.34 15.42
CA THR A 91 -5.29 -19.96 16.68
C THR A 91 -5.83 -21.39 16.47
N GLN A 92 -6.43 -21.67 15.32
CA GLN A 92 -6.84 -23.01 14.93
C GLN A 92 -5.64 -23.93 14.62
N ILE A 93 -4.56 -23.39 14.05
CA ILE A 93 -3.30 -24.13 13.87
C ILE A 93 -2.67 -24.43 15.24
N LEU A 94 -2.64 -23.45 16.15
CA LEU A 94 -2.05 -23.63 17.49
C LEU A 94 -2.77 -24.69 18.32
N ARG A 95 -4.10 -24.87 18.14
CA ARG A 95 -4.81 -25.96 18.87
C ARG A 95 -4.29 -27.36 18.53
N LEU A 96 -3.65 -27.53 17.36
CA LEU A 96 -3.11 -28.83 16.95
C LEU A 96 -1.98 -29.31 17.89
N THR A 97 -1.36 -28.41 18.66
CA THR A 97 -0.33 -28.76 19.65
C THR A 97 -0.85 -29.67 20.78
N ASN A 98 -2.17 -29.69 21.01
CA ASN A 98 -2.81 -30.48 22.05
C ASN A 98 -3.55 -31.72 21.52
N LEU A 99 -3.28 -32.14 20.30
CA LEU A 99 -3.78 -33.42 19.81
C LEU A 99 -3.02 -34.55 20.51
N GLU A 100 -3.58 -35.09 21.60
CA GLU A 100 -3.11 -36.31 22.25
C GLU A 100 -3.41 -37.51 21.35
N GLY A 101 -2.43 -37.95 20.58
CA GLY A 101 -2.51 -39.25 19.91
C GLY A 101 -2.32 -40.38 20.93
N ASP A 102 -3.17 -41.41 20.84
CA ASP A 102 -3.07 -42.62 21.67
C ASP A 102 -1.63 -43.17 21.61
N SER A 103 -1.00 -43.31 22.78
CA SER A 103 0.41 -43.74 22.87
C SER A 103 0.62 -45.21 22.50
N SER A 104 -0.47 -45.97 22.30
CA SER A 104 -0.48 -47.38 21.92
C SER A 104 -0.69 -47.66 20.42
N GLY A 105 -0.79 -46.60 19.59
CA GLY A 105 -1.01 -46.72 18.14
C GLY A 105 0.23 -47.04 17.30
N PRO A 106 0.07 -47.37 16.00
CA PRO A 106 1.15 -47.63 15.08
C PRO A 106 2.23 -46.53 15.05
N ALA A 107 3.49 -46.87 14.76
CA ALA A 107 4.62 -45.92 14.76
C ALA A 107 4.38 -44.65 13.90
N ILE A 108 3.61 -44.76 12.81
CA ILE A 108 3.21 -43.62 11.95
C ILE A 108 2.34 -42.61 12.73
N LEU A 109 1.43 -43.06 13.58
CA LEU A 109 0.60 -42.15 14.40
C LEU A 109 1.44 -41.47 15.49
N GLN A 110 2.48 -42.10 15.96
CA GLN A 110 3.41 -41.48 16.91
C GLN A 110 4.25 -40.35 16.27
N LEU A 111 4.57 -40.46 14.98
CA LEU A 111 5.24 -39.38 14.23
C LEU A 111 4.34 -38.13 14.05
N CYS A 112 3.01 -38.28 14.06
CA CYS A 112 2.05 -37.19 13.98
C CYS A 112 1.83 -36.49 15.34
N LYS A 113 2.42 -36.95 16.44
CA LYS A 113 2.36 -36.23 17.73
C LYS A 113 3.07 -34.89 17.58
N PRO A 114 2.47 -33.77 18.09
CA PRO A 114 3.05 -32.45 17.98
C PRO A 114 4.50 -32.33 18.40
N SER A 115 4.90 -33.04 19.46
CA SER A 115 6.29 -33.08 19.96
C SER A 115 7.29 -33.69 18.96
N ASN A 116 6.93 -34.76 18.27
CA ASN A 116 7.78 -35.42 17.28
C ASN A 116 7.72 -34.67 15.94
N PHE A 117 6.53 -34.30 15.51
CA PHE A 117 6.28 -33.56 14.26
C PHE A 117 7.00 -32.22 14.23
N SER A 118 7.02 -31.48 15.35
CA SER A 118 7.73 -30.19 15.44
C SER A 118 9.22 -30.33 15.19
N SER A 119 9.86 -31.34 15.81
CA SER A 119 11.29 -31.60 15.63
C SER A 119 11.62 -32.00 14.17
N ILE A 120 10.77 -32.82 13.56
CA ILE A 120 10.93 -33.26 12.16
C ILE A 120 10.81 -32.03 11.22
N LEU A 121 9.83 -31.16 11.46
CA LEU A 121 9.66 -29.95 10.65
C LEU A 121 10.86 -29.01 10.72
N ILE A 122 11.49 -28.86 11.91
CA ILE A 122 12.70 -28.05 12.07
C ILE A 122 13.83 -28.61 11.21
N VAL A 123 14.09 -29.94 11.30
CA VAL A 123 15.17 -30.57 10.55
C VAL A 123 14.94 -30.51 9.04
N ILE A 124 13.72 -30.82 8.57
CA ILE A 124 13.37 -30.74 7.15
C ILE A 124 13.46 -29.31 6.67
N GLY A 125 12.89 -28.36 7.41
CA GLY A 125 12.90 -26.94 7.07
C GLY A 125 14.34 -26.41 6.95
N LEU A 126 15.19 -26.68 7.93
CA LEU A 126 16.60 -26.31 7.90
C LEU A 126 17.33 -26.92 6.69
N THR A 127 17.09 -28.21 6.41
CA THR A 127 17.69 -28.89 5.25
C THR A 127 17.28 -28.24 3.94
N ILE A 128 16.00 -27.89 3.79
CA ILE A 128 15.48 -27.20 2.60
C ILE A 128 16.13 -25.82 2.46
N ILE A 129 16.31 -25.06 3.55
CA ILE A 129 16.96 -23.75 3.52
C ILE A 129 18.42 -23.86 3.07
N MET A 130 19.14 -24.87 3.59
CA MET A 130 20.58 -25.07 3.29
C MET A 130 20.83 -25.58 1.87
N VAL A 131 19.99 -26.49 1.36
CA VAL A 131 20.17 -27.13 0.05
C VAL A 131 19.42 -26.41 -1.06
N GLY A 132 18.38 -25.64 -0.73
CA GLY A 132 17.53 -24.96 -1.70
C GLY A 132 18.26 -23.86 -2.47
N LYS A 133 18.28 -23.98 -3.81
CA LYS A 133 18.90 -23.00 -4.70
C LYS A 133 17.95 -21.85 -5.07
N LYS A 134 16.63 -22.08 -5.04
CA LYS A 134 15.61 -21.09 -5.41
C LYS A 134 15.02 -20.43 -4.17
N ASN A 135 14.78 -19.13 -4.20
CA ASN A 135 14.15 -18.38 -3.09
C ASN A 135 12.80 -19.00 -2.67
N LYS A 136 11.95 -19.39 -3.63
CA LYS A 136 10.67 -20.07 -3.33
C LYS A 136 10.86 -21.35 -2.49
N THR A 137 11.91 -22.13 -2.77
CA THR A 137 12.21 -23.33 -2.01
C THR A 137 12.68 -22.98 -0.60
N LYS A 138 13.53 -21.97 -0.44
CA LYS A 138 13.98 -21.50 0.88
C LYS A 138 12.81 -20.98 1.72
N ASN A 139 11.87 -20.24 1.14
CA ASN A 139 10.67 -19.75 1.82
C ASN A 139 9.82 -20.90 2.37
N VAL A 140 9.66 -22.00 1.63
CA VAL A 140 8.99 -23.22 2.12
C VAL A 140 9.74 -23.82 3.33
N GLY A 141 11.07 -23.83 3.28
CA GLY A 141 11.90 -24.25 4.41
C GLY A 141 11.72 -23.35 5.64
N GLU A 142 11.66 -22.02 5.47
CA GLU A 142 11.38 -21.06 6.54
C GLU A 142 10.01 -21.32 7.17
N ILE A 143 8.96 -21.55 6.37
CA ILE A 143 7.61 -21.87 6.84
C ILE A 143 7.63 -23.15 7.70
N MET A 144 8.23 -24.22 7.21
CA MET A 144 8.31 -25.50 7.94
C MET A 144 9.09 -25.35 9.25
N MET A 145 10.23 -24.68 9.22
CA MET A 145 11.07 -24.43 10.40
C MET A 145 10.32 -23.55 11.40
N GLY A 146 9.62 -22.49 10.93
CA GLY A 146 8.82 -21.60 11.76
C GLY A 146 7.71 -22.33 12.50
N ILE A 147 6.94 -23.22 11.83
CA ILE A 147 5.93 -24.07 12.46
C ILE A 147 6.56 -24.98 13.52
N GLY A 148 7.68 -25.62 13.21
CA GLY A 148 8.35 -26.52 14.13
C GLY A 148 8.84 -25.82 15.39
N ILE A 149 9.50 -24.66 15.27
CA ILE A 149 9.98 -23.86 16.39
C ILE A 149 8.81 -23.33 17.23
N LEU A 150 7.75 -22.84 16.58
CA LEU A 150 6.53 -22.36 17.22
C LEU A 150 5.89 -23.45 18.09
N PHE A 151 5.73 -24.65 17.55
CA PHE A 151 5.15 -25.78 18.29
C PHE A 151 6.05 -26.21 19.45
N THR A 152 7.37 -26.29 19.24
CA THR A 152 8.34 -26.57 20.30
C THR A 152 8.25 -25.55 21.43
N GLY A 153 8.20 -24.25 21.09
CA GLY A 153 8.03 -23.17 22.07
C GLY A 153 6.76 -23.30 22.89
N MET A 154 5.64 -23.64 22.23
CA MET A 154 4.34 -23.83 22.87
C MET A 154 4.35 -25.05 23.83
N ILE A 155 4.89 -26.18 23.41
CA ILE A 155 5.02 -27.37 24.24
C ILE A 155 5.87 -27.07 25.48
N LEU A 156 7.03 -26.42 25.31
CA LEU A 156 7.87 -26.00 26.43
C LEU A 156 7.16 -25.04 27.40
N MET A 157 6.31 -24.17 26.91
CA MET A 157 5.48 -23.32 27.79
C MET A 157 4.50 -24.18 28.60
N GLN A 158 3.77 -25.08 27.94
CA GLN A 158 2.77 -25.94 28.57
C GLN A 158 3.39 -26.82 29.69
N GLU A 159 4.54 -27.42 29.42
CA GLU A 159 5.27 -28.23 30.43
C GLU A 159 5.66 -27.42 31.66
N LYS A 160 6.05 -26.16 31.50
CA LYS A 160 6.48 -25.29 32.61
C LYS A 160 5.34 -24.56 33.32
N ILE A 161 4.13 -24.58 32.76
CA ILE A 161 2.93 -24.01 33.36
C ILE A 161 2.27 -25.00 34.31
N ALA A 162 2.32 -26.30 34.03
CA ALA A 162 1.68 -27.31 34.87
C ALA A 162 2.01 -27.16 36.37
N PRO A 163 3.27 -26.95 36.81
CA PRO A 163 3.59 -26.75 38.23
C PRO A 163 3.07 -25.40 38.79
N LEU A 164 2.87 -24.38 37.95
CA LEU A 164 2.33 -23.07 38.37
C LEU A 164 0.84 -23.14 38.69
N ALA A 165 0.13 -24.06 38.07
CA ALA A 165 -1.29 -24.29 38.30
C ALA A 165 -1.61 -24.68 39.74
N GLU A 166 -0.65 -25.33 40.44
CA GLU A 166 -0.80 -25.76 41.83
C GLU A 166 -0.65 -24.60 42.83
N LEU A 167 -0.23 -23.41 42.39
CA LEU A 167 -0.07 -22.24 43.24
C LEU A 167 -1.41 -21.51 43.48
N PRO A 168 -1.85 -21.30 44.73
CA PRO A 168 -3.10 -20.59 45.05
C PRO A 168 -3.15 -19.18 44.45
N GLN A 169 -2.01 -18.52 44.30
CA GLN A 169 -1.91 -17.18 43.69
C GLN A 169 -2.28 -17.20 42.19
N PHE A 170 -2.00 -18.30 41.49
CA PHE A 170 -2.34 -18.47 40.10
C PHE A 170 -3.86 -18.62 39.90
N GLU A 171 -4.53 -19.42 40.73
CA GLU A 171 -5.99 -19.51 40.74
C GLU A 171 -6.67 -18.18 41.09
N GLN A 172 -6.15 -17.47 42.12
CA GLN A 172 -6.67 -16.16 42.51
C GLN A 172 -6.56 -15.14 41.37
N LEU A 173 -5.46 -15.13 40.60
CA LEU A 173 -5.31 -14.27 39.43
C LEU A 173 -6.46 -14.47 38.43
N PHE A 174 -6.75 -15.73 38.06
CA PHE A 174 -7.84 -16.02 37.12
C PHE A 174 -9.23 -15.82 37.73
N ALA A 175 -9.38 -15.94 39.05
CA ALA A 175 -10.62 -15.56 39.73
C ALA A 175 -10.91 -14.06 39.62
N VAL A 176 -9.91 -13.20 39.73
CA VAL A 176 -10.06 -11.75 39.52
C VAL A 176 -10.39 -11.44 38.06
N LEU A 177 -9.82 -12.17 37.11
CA LEU A 177 -10.06 -12.02 35.67
C LEU A 177 -11.44 -12.52 35.22
N LYS A 178 -12.27 -13.11 36.10
CA LYS A 178 -13.71 -13.34 35.84
C LYS A 178 -14.49 -12.03 35.76
N ASN A 179 -13.96 -10.91 36.29
CA ASN A 179 -14.52 -9.59 36.03
C ASN A 179 -14.33 -9.24 34.55
N PRO A 180 -15.42 -9.02 33.78
CA PRO A 180 -15.33 -8.85 32.34
C PRO A 180 -14.51 -7.62 31.93
N VAL A 181 -14.61 -6.53 32.69
CA VAL A 181 -13.87 -5.30 32.39
C VAL A 181 -12.37 -5.52 32.57
N LEU A 182 -11.97 -6.16 33.69
CA LEU A 182 -10.57 -6.47 33.95
C LEU A 182 -10.01 -7.47 32.93
N GLY A 183 -10.79 -8.51 32.56
CA GLY A 183 -10.38 -9.47 31.54
C GLY A 183 -10.13 -8.81 30.19
N VAL A 184 -11.07 -7.95 29.74
CA VAL A 184 -10.91 -7.19 28.49
C VAL A 184 -9.69 -6.24 28.55
N LEU A 185 -9.52 -5.52 29.64
CA LEU A 185 -8.37 -4.60 29.80
C LEU A 185 -7.03 -5.35 29.78
N VAL A 186 -6.93 -6.46 30.50
CA VAL A 186 -5.71 -7.28 30.52
C VAL A 186 -5.41 -7.82 29.11
N GLY A 187 -6.41 -8.38 28.42
CA GLY A 187 -6.26 -8.84 27.03
C GLY A 187 -5.81 -7.74 26.09
N ALA A 188 -6.43 -6.55 26.21
CA ALA A 188 -6.11 -5.39 25.37
C ALA A 188 -4.69 -4.86 25.60
N ILE A 189 -4.32 -4.61 26.86
CA ILE A 189 -2.98 -4.09 27.22
C ILE A 189 -1.90 -5.09 26.83
N PHE A 190 -2.10 -6.37 27.16
CA PHE A 190 -1.14 -7.40 26.87
C PHE A 190 -0.89 -7.54 25.35
N THR A 191 -1.96 -7.52 24.55
CA THR A 191 -1.84 -7.58 23.10
C THR A 191 -1.28 -6.29 22.50
N ALA A 192 -1.60 -5.13 23.05
CA ALA A 192 -1.00 -3.86 22.60
C ALA A 192 0.53 -3.84 22.83
N ILE A 193 1.03 -4.46 23.91
CA ILE A 193 2.47 -4.58 24.20
C ILE A 193 3.12 -5.57 23.24
N ILE A 194 2.53 -6.76 23.04
CA ILE A 194 3.07 -7.81 22.17
C ILE A 194 2.85 -7.50 20.68
N GLN A 195 1.86 -6.67 20.36
CA GLN A 195 1.44 -6.31 19.00
C GLN A 195 0.97 -7.51 18.14
N SER A 196 0.58 -8.60 18.79
CA SER A 196 0.10 -9.82 18.13
C SER A 196 -1.00 -10.49 18.95
N SER A 197 -2.23 -10.47 18.44
CA SER A 197 -3.36 -11.18 19.07
C SER A 197 -3.21 -12.69 18.98
N ALA A 198 -2.63 -13.20 17.89
CA ALA A 198 -2.35 -14.63 17.74
C ALA A 198 -1.35 -15.12 18.80
N ALA A 199 -0.30 -14.33 19.10
CA ALA A 199 0.64 -14.62 20.17
C ALA A 199 -0.04 -14.59 21.54
N SER A 200 -0.84 -13.57 21.81
CA SER A 200 -1.56 -13.42 23.08
C SER A 200 -2.53 -14.58 23.33
N ILE A 201 -3.27 -15.00 22.31
CA ILE A 201 -4.17 -16.15 22.41
C ILE A 201 -3.38 -17.47 22.52
N GLY A 202 -2.27 -17.60 21.80
CA GLY A 202 -1.39 -18.77 21.95
C GLY A 202 -0.87 -18.94 23.37
N ILE A 203 -0.48 -17.84 24.03
CA ILE A 203 -0.11 -17.85 25.45
C ILE A 203 -1.29 -18.26 26.33
N LEU A 204 -2.51 -17.72 26.06
CA LEU A 204 -3.71 -18.12 26.78
C LEU A 204 -4.05 -19.61 26.57
N GLN A 205 -3.85 -20.13 25.34
CA GLN A 205 -4.00 -21.55 25.05
C GLN A 205 -2.96 -22.39 25.81
N ALA A 206 -1.71 -21.95 25.91
CA ALA A 206 -0.70 -22.65 26.70
C ALA A 206 -1.06 -22.68 28.20
N LEU A 207 -1.53 -21.54 28.72
CA LEU A 207 -2.00 -21.42 30.11
C LEU A 207 -3.23 -22.28 30.40
N SER A 208 -4.11 -22.52 29.40
CA SER A 208 -5.34 -23.28 29.59
C SER A 208 -5.09 -24.78 29.93
N VAL A 209 -3.91 -25.31 29.59
CA VAL A 209 -3.52 -26.69 29.93
C VAL A 209 -3.44 -26.91 31.44
N SER A 210 -3.23 -25.84 32.23
CA SER A 210 -3.26 -25.88 33.68
C SER A 210 -4.62 -26.31 34.29
N GLY A 211 -5.71 -26.19 33.49
CA GLY A 211 -7.07 -26.40 33.98
C GLY A 211 -7.66 -25.26 34.82
N ALA A 212 -6.84 -24.27 35.22
CA ALA A 212 -7.27 -23.15 36.06
C ALA A 212 -8.09 -22.10 35.30
N ILE A 213 -7.98 -22.08 33.96
CA ILE A 213 -8.70 -21.12 33.11
C ILE A 213 -10.09 -21.66 32.80
N THR A 214 -11.13 -20.92 33.22
CA THR A 214 -12.51 -21.22 32.92
C THR A 214 -13.02 -20.40 31.72
N PHE A 215 -14.15 -20.79 31.14
CA PHE A 215 -14.81 -19.98 30.11
C PHE A 215 -15.06 -18.55 30.60
N ALA A 216 -15.57 -18.40 31.83
CA ALA A 216 -15.85 -17.08 32.43
C ALA A 216 -14.66 -16.13 32.49
N SER A 217 -13.44 -16.66 32.69
CA SER A 217 -12.22 -15.84 32.74
C SER A 217 -11.56 -15.64 31.36
N ALA A 218 -11.63 -16.63 30.47
CA ALA A 218 -10.95 -16.59 29.19
C ALA A 218 -11.65 -15.72 28.15
N PHE A 219 -13.01 -15.77 28.07
CA PHE A 219 -13.71 -15.10 26.98
C PHE A 219 -13.54 -13.57 27.00
N PRO A 220 -13.53 -12.85 28.15
CA PRO A 220 -13.25 -11.41 28.15
C PRO A 220 -11.82 -11.09 27.71
N ILE A 221 -10.85 -11.93 28.10
CA ILE A 221 -9.45 -11.78 27.70
C ILE A 221 -9.33 -11.89 26.17
N ILE A 222 -9.96 -12.92 25.55
CA ILE A 222 -9.96 -13.13 24.10
C ILE A 222 -10.55 -11.91 23.37
N MET A 223 -11.66 -11.36 23.83
CA MET A 223 -12.24 -10.15 23.24
C MET A 223 -11.32 -8.94 23.40
N GLY A 224 -10.65 -8.82 24.55
CA GLY A 224 -9.67 -7.78 24.81
C GLY A 224 -8.46 -7.84 23.85
N THR A 225 -8.00 -9.06 23.48
CA THR A 225 -6.88 -9.19 22.53
C THR A 225 -7.18 -8.54 21.18
N ASN A 226 -8.42 -8.59 20.71
CA ASN A 226 -8.81 -7.93 19.47
C ASN A 226 -8.72 -6.40 19.55
N ILE A 227 -9.14 -5.81 20.69
CA ILE A 227 -8.99 -4.37 20.93
C ILE A 227 -7.49 -3.99 20.95
N GLY A 228 -6.66 -4.79 21.62
CA GLY A 228 -5.22 -4.55 21.71
C GLY A 228 -4.51 -4.55 20.34
N THR A 229 -4.99 -5.36 19.40
CA THR A 229 -4.47 -5.41 18.03
C THR A 229 -4.62 -4.06 17.30
N CYS A 230 -5.57 -3.24 17.69
CA CYS A 230 -5.78 -1.92 17.07
C CYS A 230 -4.68 -0.91 17.37
N ALA A 231 -3.83 -1.16 18.37
CA ALA A 231 -2.72 -0.25 18.72
C ALA A 231 -1.76 -0.05 17.55
N THR A 232 -1.39 -1.09 16.83
CA THR A 232 -0.44 -1.02 15.71
C THR A 232 -0.96 -0.14 14.55
N PRO A 233 -2.17 -0.36 13.97
CA PRO A 233 -2.72 0.52 12.95
C PRO A 233 -2.96 1.95 13.43
N LEU A 234 -3.34 2.16 14.68
CA LEU A 234 -3.52 3.50 15.24
C LEU A 234 -2.19 4.25 15.31
N ILE A 235 -1.13 3.60 15.80
CA ILE A 235 0.22 4.19 15.84
C ILE A 235 0.72 4.46 14.41
N SER A 236 0.54 3.52 13.48
CA SER A 236 0.95 3.68 12.09
C SER A 236 0.19 4.78 11.34
N SER A 237 -0.99 5.15 11.80
CA SER A 237 -1.78 6.23 11.21
C SER A 237 -1.39 7.64 11.70
N ILE A 238 -0.48 7.76 12.69
CA ILE A 238 0.02 9.05 13.17
C ILE A 238 0.83 9.71 12.06
N GLY A 239 0.51 10.95 11.68
CA GLY A 239 1.12 11.64 10.54
C GLY A 239 0.46 11.34 9.20
N ALA A 240 -0.34 10.28 9.06
CA ALA A 240 -0.99 9.91 7.82
C ALA A 240 -2.21 10.81 7.46
N SER A 241 -2.72 10.66 6.23
CA SER A 241 -3.90 11.37 5.73
C SER A 241 -5.15 11.12 6.58
N LYS A 242 -6.14 11.99 6.47
CA LYS A 242 -7.41 11.86 7.22
C LYS A 242 -8.10 10.51 6.95
N ASN A 243 -8.10 10.06 5.70
CA ASN A 243 -8.73 8.79 5.33
C ASN A 243 -7.95 7.58 5.88
N ALA A 244 -6.63 7.64 5.94
CA ALA A 244 -5.80 6.62 6.58
C ALA A 244 -6.08 6.54 8.10
N LYS A 245 -6.17 7.68 8.79
CA LYS A 245 -6.59 7.76 10.19
C LYS A 245 -8.00 7.21 10.40
N ARG A 246 -8.94 7.53 9.49
CA ARG A 246 -10.30 6.96 9.50
C ARG A 246 -10.28 5.44 9.36
N ALA A 247 -9.43 4.88 8.49
CA ALA A 247 -9.29 3.43 8.35
C ALA A 247 -8.80 2.77 9.65
N ALA A 248 -7.80 3.35 10.32
CA ALA A 248 -7.35 2.87 11.64
C ALA A 248 -8.45 2.98 12.71
N MET A 249 -9.23 4.07 12.72
CA MET A 249 -10.37 4.24 13.63
C MET A 249 -11.50 3.24 13.35
N ILE A 250 -11.75 2.89 12.10
CA ILE A 250 -12.72 1.83 11.73
C ILE A 250 -12.33 0.51 12.37
N HIS A 251 -11.04 0.13 12.30
CA HIS A 251 -10.54 -1.07 12.95
C HIS A 251 -10.77 -1.05 14.47
N PHE A 252 -10.49 0.09 15.09
CA PHE A 252 -10.73 0.28 16.53
C PHE A 252 -12.21 0.19 16.88
N TYR A 253 -13.10 0.89 16.17
CA TYR A 253 -14.53 0.86 16.43
C TYR A 253 -15.14 -0.51 16.19
N PHE A 254 -14.73 -1.21 15.15
CA PHE A 254 -15.19 -2.56 14.88
C PHE A 254 -14.90 -3.49 16.07
N ASN A 255 -13.66 -3.48 16.58
CA ASN A 255 -13.27 -4.33 17.70
C ASN A 255 -13.87 -3.87 19.03
N LEU A 256 -13.91 -2.56 19.32
CA LEU A 256 -14.44 -2.02 20.57
C LEU A 256 -15.97 -2.26 20.69
N ILE A 257 -16.72 -1.82 19.67
CA ILE A 257 -18.19 -1.94 19.69
C ILE A 257 -18.58 -3.41 19.56
N GLY A 258 -17.89 -4.19 18.74
CA GLY A 258 -18.08 -5.64 18.63
C GLY A 258 -17.88 -6.35 19.97
N THR A 259 -16.82 -6.00 20.71
CA THR A 259 -16.58 -6.51 22.07
C THR A 259 -17.73 -6.15 23.01
N ILE A 260 -18.17 -4.90 23.01
CA ILE A 260 -19.28 -4.46 23.90
C ILE A 260 -20.57 -5.21 23.58
N ILE A 261 -20.95 -5.29 22.30
CA ILE A 261 -22.19 -5.97 21.88
C ILE A 261 -22.13 -7.46 22.25
N PHE A 262 -21.01 -8.12 21.95
CA PHE A 262 -20.85 -9.54 22.20
C PHE A 262 -20.81 -9.85 23.71
N LEU A 263 -20.14 -9.01 24.50
CA LEU A 263 -20.05 -9.13 25.94
C LEU A 263 -21.45 -9.01 26.59
N ILE A 264 -22.24 -8.00 26.19
CA ILE A 264 -23.60 -7.82 26.64
C ILE A 264 -24.43 -9.05 26.27
N GLY A 265 -24.33 -9.53 25.02
CA GLY A 265 -25.07 -10.71 24.55
C GLY A 265 -24.75 -11.97 25.34
N VAL A 266 -23.46 -12.25 25.59
CA VAL A 266 -23.03 -13.41 26.39
C VAL A 266 -23.55 -13.33 27.83
N TYR A 267 -23.48 -12.16 28.47
CA TYR A 267 -23.98 -12.01 29.83
C TYR A 267 -25.51 -12.08 29.91
N ILE A 268 -26.24 -11.54 28.93
CA ILE A 268 -27.73 -11.71 28.87
C ILE A 268 -28.07 -13.20 28.81
N ILE A 269 -27.42 -13.99 27.94
CA ILE A 269 -27.65 -15.43 27.84
C ILE A 269 -27.25 -16.12 29.13
N GLN A 270 -26.13 -15.74 29.75
CA GLN A 270 -25.68 -16.33 31.00
C GLN A 270 -26.67 -16.12 32.15
N TYR A 271 -27.24 -14.91 32.27
CA TYR A 271 -28.18 -14.61 33.37
C TYR A 271 -29.62 -15.07 33.11
N THR A 272 -30.01 -15.29 31.83
CA THR A 272 -31.38 -15.74 31.49
C THR A 272 -31.49 -17.26 31.36
N ILE A 273 -30.57 -17.87 30.64
CA ILE A 273 -30.60 -19.30 30.29
C ILE A 273 -29.52 -20.05 31.08
N GLY A 274 -28.35 -19.45 31.27
CA GLY A 274 -27.15 -20.06 31.85
C GLY A 274 -26.39 -20.92 30.84
N PHE A 275 -25.04 -20.75 30.82
CA PHE A 275 -24.17 -21.66 30.08
C PHE A 275 -23.73 -22.81 30.99
N PRO A 276 -24.04 -24.09 30.67
CA PRO A 276 -23.61 -25.24 31.48
C PRO A 276 -22.12 -25.33 31.70
N PHE A 277 -21.34 -24.76 30.76
CA PHE A 277 -19.86 -24.77 30.75
C PHE A 277 -19.21 -23.50 31.31
N TRP A 278 -19.98 -22.58 31.89
CA TRP A 278 -19.49 -21.28 32.37
C TRP A 278 -18.26 -21.34 33.27
N ASN A 279 -18.27 -22.27 34.21
CA ASN A 279 -17.19 -22.49 35.16
C ASN A 279 -16.29 -23.68 34.80
N ASN A 280 -16.55 -24.33 33.67
CA ASN A 280 -15.72 -25.45 33.25
C ASN A 280 -14.36 -24.97 32.72
N SER A 281 -13.37 -25.82 32.85
CA SER A 281 -12.04 -25.59 32.25
C SER A 281 -12.15 -25.34 30.76
N PHE A 282 -11.49 -24.28 30.29
CA PHE A 282 -11.57 -23.84 28.91
C PHE A 282 -10.34 -24.31 28.15
N THR A 283 -10.52 -25.32 27.31
CA THR A 283 -9.42 -26.00 26.59
C THR A 283 -8.86 -25.14 25.46
N THR A 284 -7.65 -25.48 24.98
CA THR A 284 -7.03 -24.84 23.79
C THR A 284 -7.93 -24.81 22.57
N GLY A 285 -8.64 -25.93 22.32
CA GLY A 285 -9.60 -26.01 21.23
C GLY A 285 -10.83 -25.10 21.44
N SER A 286 -11.32 -25.02 22.68
CA SER A 286 -12.44 -24.15 23.04
C SER A 286 -12.08 -22.66 22.89
N ILE A 287 -10.86 -22.27 23.26
CA ILE A 287 -10.31 -20.91 23.06
C ILE A 287 -10.28 -20.55 21.56
N ALA A 288 -9.72 -21.45 20.72
CA ALA A 288 -9.66 -21.24 19.28
C ALA A 288 -11.06 -21.11 18.64
N ASN A 289 -11.97 -21.99 19.01
CA ASN A 289 -13.35 -21.95 18.50
C ASN A 289 -14.08 -20.67 18.93
N PHE A 290 -13.96 -20.29 20.21
CA PHE A 290 -14.56 -19.05 20.70
C PHE A 290 -14.02 -17.82 19.98
N HIS A 291 -12.70 -17.74 19.77
CA HIS A 291 -12.07 -16.67 19.02
C HIS A 291 -12.62 -16.58 17.59
N THR A 292 -12.79 -17.74 16.93
CA THR A 292 -13.38 -17.79 15.58
C THR A 292 -14.85 -17.34 15.59
N ILE A 293 -15.66 -17.90 16.51
CA ILE A 293 -17.09 -17.55 16.63
C ILE A 293 -17.25 -16.06 16.89
N PHE A 294 -16.48 -15.49 17.81
CA PHE A 294 -16.53 -14.07 18.12
C PHE A 294 -16.27 -13.21 16.86
N ASN A 295 -15.17 -13.44 16.15
CA ASN A 295 -14.83 -12.65 14.97
C ASN A 295 -15.82 -12.81 13.81
N VAL A 296 -16.32 -14.02 13.58
CA VAL A 296 -17.34 -14.29 12.54
C VAL A 296 -18.68 -13.63 12.89
N VAL A 297 -19.15 -13.79 14.13
CA VAL A 297 -20.44 -13.23 14.57
C VAL A 297 -20.40 -11.71 14.55
N VAL A 298 -19.33 -11.09 15.05
CA VAL A 298 -19.17 -9.62 15.02
C VAL A 298 -19.15 -9.13 13.57
N THR A 299 -18.44 -9.83 12.67
CA THR A 299 -18.44 -9.48 11.24
C THR A 299 -19.84 -9.56 10.63
N ILE A 300 -20.61 -10.62 10.92
CA ILE A 300 -21.99 -10.78 10.44
C ILE A 300 -22.89 -9.65 10.97
N ILE A 301 -22.74 -9.27 12.24
CA ILE A 301 -23.52 -8.18 12.86
C ILE A 301 -23.21 -6.86 12.15
N PHE A 302 -21.94 -6.55 11.91
CA PHE A 302 -21.56 -5.28 11.28
C PHE A 302 -21.75 -5.24 9.76
N LEU A 303 -21.90 -6.38 9.10
CA LEU A 303 -22.03 -6.45 7.65
C LEU A 303 -23.15 -5.55 7.09
N PRO A 304 -24.38 -5.53 7.63
CA PRO A 304 -25.42 -4.59 7.18
C PRO A 304 -25.16 -3.15 7.65
N PHE A 305 -24.33 -2.94 8.66
CA PHE A 305 -24.08 -1.65 9.31
C PHE A 305 -22.66 -1.10 9.07
N TYR A 306 -21.93 -1.58 8.07
CA TYR A 306 -20.55 -1.16 7.81
C TYR A 306 -20.42 0.36 7.61
N THR A 307 -21.45 1.00 7.04
CA THR A 307 -21.51 2.47 6.86
C THR A 307 -21.57 3.24 8.18
N VAL A 308 -22.01 2.61 9.26
CA VAL A 308 -21.99 3.23 10.61
C VAL A 308 -20.55 3.38 11.08
N LEU A 309 -19.69 2.39 10.81
CA LEU A 309 -18.26 2.47 11.15
C LEU A 309 -17.56 3.59 10.37
N GLU A 310 -17.88 3.75 9.08
CA GLU A 310 -17.39 4.87 8.27
C GLU A 310 -17.82 6.21 8.86
N LYS A 311 -19.11 6.40 9.12
CA LYS A 311 -19.65 7.63 9.70
C LYS A 311 -19.07 7.96 11.08
N LEU A 312 -18.83 6.96 11.93
CA LEU A 312 -18.18 7.15 13.22
C LEU A 312 -16.73 7.64 13.06
N ALA A 313 -16.00 7.05 12.11
CA ALA A 313 -14.64 7.48 11.81
C ALA A 313 -14.60 8.89 11.21
N GLU A 314 -15.52 9.24 10.32
CA GLU A 314 -15.67 10.59 9.77
C GLU A 314 -16.07 11.61 10.84
N TRP A 315 -16.95 11.24 11.76
CA TRP A 315 -17.34 12.10 12.89
C TRP A 315 -16.17 12.38 13.84
N THR A 316 -15.32 11.40 14.07
CA THR A 316 -14.13 11.53 14.92
C THR A 316 -13.04 12.33 14.24
N ILE A 317 -12.81 12.07 12.95
CA ILE A 317 -11.79 12.73 12.13
C ILE A 317 -12.50 13.57 11.09
N ARG A 318 -12.81 14.81 11.49
CA ARG A 318 -13.61 15.74 10.69
C ARG A 318 -12.79 16.42 9.59
N ASP A 319 -13.43 16.71 8.46
CA ASP A 319 -12.88 17.63 7.47
C ASP A 319 -12.97 19.07 8.00
N LYS A 320 -11.91 19.87 7.81
CA LYS A 320 -11.98 21.32 8.07
C LYS A 320 -12.94 21.94 7.05
N LYS A 321 -13.90 22.77 7.50
CA LYS A 321 -14.95 23.37 6.70
C LYS A 321 -14.49 24.40 5.64
N ASN A 322 -13.20 24.74 5.56
CA ASN A 322 -12.66 25.74 4.65
C ASN A 322 -11.45 25.14 3.91
N ALA A 323 -11.72 24.25 2.97
CA ALA A 323 -10.75 23.87 1.95
C ALA A 323 -11.49 23.91 0.60
N GLU A 324 -11.99 25.11 0.25
CA GLU A 324 -12.13 25.47 -1.13
C GLU A 324 -10.70 25.75 -1.63
N ASP A 325 -10.26 24.98 -2.61
CA ASP A 325 -9.04 25.17 -3.42
C ASP A 325 -7.73 25.45 -2.66
N ASP A 326 -7.47 24.74 -1.55
CA ASP A 326 -6.12 24.69 -1.03
C ASP A 326 -5.33 23.66 -1.86
N ASP A 327 -4.75 24.14 -2.98
CA ASP A 327 -3.73 23.43 -3.77
C ASP A 327 -2.44 23.15 -2.94
N THR A 328 -2.40 23.64 -1.71
CA THR A 328 -1.40 23.34 -0.68
C THR A 328 -1.68 22.00 0.00
N PHE A 329 -1.89 20.94 -0.77
CA PHE A 329 -1.51 19.63 -0.30
C PHE A 329 0.02 19.58 -0.32
N THR A 330 0.62 19.84 0.82
CA THR A 330 1.97 19.39 1.13
C THR A 330 1.95 17.85 1.11
N LYS A 331 1.90 17.27 -0.08
CA LYS A 331 1.97 15.82 -0.31
C LYS A 331 3.37 15.26 -0.01
N GLU A 332 4.22 16.05 0.63
CA GLU A 332 5.42 15.60 1.31
C GLU A 332 5.12 14.48 2.33
N ASP A 333 3.90 14.43 2.88
CA ASP A 333 3.42 13.38 3.79
C ASP A 333 3.06 12.04 3.10
N LEU A 334 3.16 11.94 1.77
CA LEU A 334 2.89 10.69 1.05
C LEU A 334 3.96 9.61 1.32
N LEU A 335 5.21 10.02 1.55
CA LEU A 335 6.34 9.13 1.75
C LEU A 335 6.61 8.94 3.24
N ASP A 336 6.35 7.75 3.73
CA ASP A 336 6.51 7.39 5.12
C ASP A 336 7.49 6.22 5.28
N ASP A 337 8.64 6.48 5.89
CA ASP A 337 9.72 5.51 6.11
C ASP A 337 9.25 4.24 6.84
N ARG A 338 8.13 4.29 7.57
CA ARG A 338 7.55 3.12 8.25
C ARG A 338 7.06 2.04 7.28
N PHE A 339 6.74 2.41 6.04
CA PHE A 339 6.30 1.48 5.01
C PHE A 339 7.46 0.85 4.22
N LEU A 340 8.70 1.27 4.45
CA LEU A 340 9.88 0.63 3.86
C LEU A 340 10.00 -0.87 4.20
N VAL A 341 9.43 -1.29 5.33
CA VAL A 341 9.33 -2.73 5.69
C VAL A 341 8.38 -3.51 4.77
N THR A 342 7.57 -2.83 3.96
CA THR A 342 6.64 -3.44 3.00
C THR A 342 6.91 -2.84 1.62
N PRO A 343 7.89 -3.38 0.86
CA PRO A 343 8.41 -2.77 -0.36
C PRO A 343 7.34 -2.36 -1.39
N ASN A 344 6.33 -3.19 -1.61
CA ASN A 344 5.28 -2.89 -2.57
C ASN A 344 4.41 -1.67 -2.17
N VAL A 345 4.14 -1.48 -0.87
CA VAL A 345 3.42 -0.28 -0.39
C VAL A 345 4.31 0.95 -0.55
N ALA A 346 5.60 0.81 -0.23
CA ALA A 346 6.57 1.88 -0.40
C ALA A 346 6.72 2.29 -1.88
N ILE A 347 6.79 1.33 -2.81
CA ILE A 347 6.80 1.55 -4.27
C ILE A 347 5.52 2.26 -4.71
N ALA A 348 4.35 1.84 -4.22
CA ALA A 348 3.08 2.48 -4.55
C ALA A 348 3.02 3.93 -4.07
N GLN A 349 3.53 4.23 -2.87
CA GLN A 349 3.64 5.60 -2.35
C GLN A 349 4.60 6.44 -3.21
N ALA A 350 5.76 5.89 -3.57
CA ALA A 350 6.72 6.56 -4.45
C ALA A 350 6.11 6.83 -5.83
N THR A 351 5.40 5.85 -6.42
CA THR A 351 4.70 6.02 -7.70
C THR A 351 3.68 7.14 -7.63
N GLU A 352 2.86 7.21 -6.57
CA GLU A 352 1.88 8.30 -6.40
C GLU A 352 2.57 9.66 -6.24
N ALA A 353 3.71 9.73 -5.55
CA ALA A 353 4.49 10.97 -5.44
C ALA A 353 5.04 11.41 -6.80
N VAL A 354 5.54 10.49 -7.63
CA VAL A 354 5.98 10.76 -9.00
C VAL A 354 4.83 11.24 -9.88
N VAL A 355 3.65 10.60 -9.78
CA VAL A 355 2.42 11.07 -10.48
C VAL A 355 2.07 12.50 -10.08
N GLN A 356 2.25 12.87 -8.80
CA GLN A 356 2.00 14.24 -8.36
C GLN A 356 3.00 15.24 -8.93
N MET A 357 4.28 14.88 -9.10
CA MET A 357 5.25 15.73 -9.82
C MET A 357 4.74 16.04 -11.23
N GLY A 358 4.29 15.01 -11.96
CA GLY A 358 3.70 15.19 -13.29
C GLY A 358 2.47 16.10 -13.30
N VAL A 359 1.55 15.92 -12.34
CA VAL A 359 0.36 16.77 -12.21
C VAL A 359 0.72 18.24 -11.92
N LEU A 360 1.74 18.48 -11.09
CA LEU A 360 2.22 19.84 -10.80
C LEU A 360 2.87 20.47 -12.04
N ALA A 361 3.72 19.72 -12.77
CA ALA A 361 4.31 20.18 -14.02
C ALA A 361 3.25 20.52 -15.09
N GLN A 362 2.22 19.68 -15.25
CA GLN A 362 1.10 19.95 -16.14
C GLN A 362 0.33 21.22 -15.74
N LYS A 363 0.04 21.40 -14.45
CA LYS A 363 -0.62 22.62 -13.94
C LYS A 363 0.24 23.87 -14.18
N ASN A 364 1.55 23.78 -14.02
CA ASN A 364 2.47 24.86 -14.33
C ASN A 364 2.45 25.19 -15.82
N PHE A 365 2.52 24.19 -16.69
CA PHE A 365 2.47 24.39 -18.12
C PHE A 365 1.17 25.10 -18.56
N ILE A 366 0.01 24.69 -18.03
CA ILE A 366 -1.28 25.36 -18.31
C ILE A 366 -1.25 26.80 -17.80
N SER A 367 -0.77 27.04 -16.57
CA SER A 367 -0.72 28.39 -16.00
C SER A 367 0.25 29.30 -16.78
N VAL A 368 1.39 28.79 -17.24
CA VAL A 368 2.35 29.53 -18.05
C VAL A 368 1.77 29.91 -19.41
N ARG A 369 1.05 28.98 -20.06
CA ARG A 369 0.34 29.28 -21.31
C ARG A 369 -0.65 30.44 -21.15
N GLU A 370 -1.42 30.43 -20.06
CA GLU A 370 -2.40 31.49 -19.78
C GLU A 370 -1.75 32.88 -19.60
N LEU A 371 -0.47 32.98 -19.18
CA LEU A 371 0.26 34.22 -19.03
C LEU A 371 0.46 34.99 -20.37
N TYR A 372 0.52 34.28 -21.50
CA TYR A 372 0.65 34.88 -22.81
C TYR A 372 -0.62 35.61 -23.26
N ASP A 373 -1.79 35.21 -22.72
CA ASP A 373 -3.05 35.91 -22.95
C ASP A 373 -3.28 37.02 -21.93
N LYS A 374 -2.97 36.71 -20.65
CA LYS A 374 -3.16 37.65 -19.54
C LYS A 374 -2.08 37.43 -18.49
N TYR A 375 -1.14 38.35 -18.41
CA TYR A 375 -0.10 38.34 -17.39
C TYR A 375 -0.68 38.63 -16.00
N ASP A 376 -0.52 37.71 -15.04
CA ASP A 376 -1.07 37.78 -13.69
C ASP A 376 -0.03 37.37 -12.62
N LEU A 377 0.32 38.33 -11.76
CA LEU A 377 1.29 38.14 -10.70
C LEU A 377 0.94 37.02 -9.72
N LYS A 378 -0.35 36.80 -9.45
CA LYS A 378 -0.78 35.72 -8.55
C LYS A 378 -0.58 34.34 -9.17
N SER A 379 -0.73 34.23 -10.47
CA SER A 379 -0.44 32.99 -11.22
C SER A 379 1.05 32.69 -11.21
N ILE A 380 1.90 33.72 -11.30
CA ILE A 380 3.34 33.59 -11.23
C ILE A 380 3.81 33.06 -9.87
N ASP A 381 3.30 33.62 -8.77
CA ASP A 381 3.62 33.13 -7.42
C ASP A 381 3.29 31.63 -7.29
N LYS A 382 2.13 31.20 -7.80
CA LYS A 382 1.72 29.79 -7.79
C LYS A 382 2.61 28.91 -8.68
N ILE A 383 3.07 29.41 -9.84
CA ILE A 383 3.99 28.67 -10.71
C ILE A 383 5.29 28.40 -9.98
N LYS A 384 5.87 29.42 -9.34
CA LYS A 384 7.12 29.31 -8.57
C LYS A 384 6.97 28.38 -7.35
N GLU A 385 5.87 28.50 -6.60
CA GLU A 385 5.57 27.60 -5.47
C GLU A 385 5.48 26.13 -5.90
N ARG A 386 4.87 25.85 -7.06
CA ARG A 386 4.75 24.47 -7.57
C ARG A 386 6.06 23.93 -8.08
N GLU A 387 6.90 24.76 -8.68
CA GLU A 387 8.24 24.37 -9.11
C GLU A 387 9.11 24.01 -7.92
N GLU A 388 9.18 24.88 -6.88
CA GLU A 388 9.87 24.54 -5.63
C GLU A 388 9.35 23.25 -4.99
N LEU A 389 8.06 22.92 -5.16
CA LEU A 389 7.48 21.69 -4.67
C LEU A 389 7.91 20.48 -5.52
N ILE A 390 8.07 20.62 -6.84
CA ILE A 390 8.58 19.57 -7.73
C ILE A 390 10.02 19.21 -7.33
N ASP A 391 10.89 20.21 -7.12
CA ASP A 391 12.29 20.01 -6.68
C ASP A 391 12.36 19.28 -5.33
N ARG A 392 11.58 19.74 -4.35
CA ARG A 392 11.51 19.07 -3.05
C ARG A 392 11.01 17.62 -3.16
N LEU A 393 10.07 17.36 -4.07
CA LEU A 393 9.58 15.99 -4.30
C LEU A 393 10.64 15.13 -4.98
N GLU A 394 11.43 15.67 -5.93
CA GLU A 394 12.55 14.96 -6.53
C GLU A 394 13.52 14.46 -5.46
N ASP A 395 14.04 15.36 -4.63
CA ASP A 395 14.98 15.04 -3.56
C ASP A 395 14.41 14.02 -2.58
N ARG A 396 13.15 14.19 -2.18
CA ARG A 396 12.50 13.35 -1.18
C ARG A 396 12.17 11.96 -1.71
N VAL A 397 11.62 11.86 -2.93
CA VAL A 397 11.35 10.57 -3.58
C VAL A 397 12.68 9.84 -3.84
N GLY A 398 13.69 10.53 -4.35
CA GLY A 398 15.02 9.97 -4.57
C GLY A 398 15.63 9.38 -3.30
N SER A 399 15.61 10.15 -2.20
CA SER A 399 16.08 9.67 -0.89
C SER A 399 15.28 8.48 -0.37
N TYR A 400 13.97 8.47 -0.57
CA TYR A 400 13.09 7.37 -0.18
C TYR A 400 13.37 6.09 -0.98
N LEU A 401 13.56 6.20 -2.29
CA LEU A 401 13.89 5.08 -3.17
C LEU A 401 15.26 4.48 -2.84
N ILE A 402 16.26 5.29 -2.44
CA ILE A 402 17.56 4.80 -1.96
C ILE A 402 17.37 3.93 -0.73
N LYS A 403 16.66 4.41 0.28
CA LYS A 403 16.36 3.63 1.49
C LYS A 403 15.61 2.34 1.17
N LEU A 404 14.65 2.41 0.24
CA LEU A 404 13.87 1.27 -0.19
C LEU A 404 14.73 0.20 -0.87
N ASN A 405 15.72 0.59 -1.65
CA ASN A 405 16.64 -0.33 -2.31
C ASN A 405 17.45 -1.18 -1.31
N ASP A 406 17.71 -0.65 -0.11
CA ASP A 406 18.41 -1.36 0.97
C ASP A 406 17.52 -2.39 1.71
N CYS A 407 16.21 -2.42 1.43
CA CYS A 407 15.24 -3.29 2.12
C CYS A 407 15.13 -4.71 1.54
N GLY A 408 16.03 -5.14 0.67
CA GLY A 408 16.08 -6.52 0.16
C GLY A 408 14.99 -6.82 -0.87
N LEU A 409 14.83 -5.94 -1.84
CA LEU A 409 13.86 -6.03 -2.94
C LEU A 409 14.04 -7.31 -3.78
N ASN A 410 12.96 -7.82 -4.31
CA ASN A 410 13.02 -8.81 -5.37
C ASN A 410 13.37 -8.15 -6.73
N GLU A 411 13.62 -8.96 -7.76
CA GLU A 411 14.07 -8.46 -9.09
C GLU A 411 13.05 -7.53 -9.76
N ASP A 412 11.75 -7.79 -9.61
CA ASP A 412 10.68 -6.98 -10.21
C ASP A 412 10.52 -5.64 -9.45
N GLU A 413 10.60 -5.67 -8.11
CA GLU A 413 10.58 -4.48 -7.26
C GLU A 413 11.79 -3.59 -7.52
N SER A 414 13.00 -4.17 -7.60
CA SER A 414 14.23 -3.42 -7.87
C SER A 414 14.18 -2.73 -9.23
N ARG A 415 13.60 -3.37 -10.26
CA ARG A 415 13.39 -2.74 -11.56
C ARG A 415 12.41 -1.56 -11.49
N THR A 416 11.29 -1.75 -10.80
CA THR A 416 10.30 -0.68 -10.65
C THR A 416 10.91 0.52 -9.92
N VAL A 417 11.71 0.30 -8.87
CA VAL A 417 12.46 1.35 -8.18
C VAL A 417 13.42 2.06 -9.14
N THR A 418 14.15 1.31 -9.98
CA THR A 418 15.06 1.90 -10.99
C THR A 418 14.28 2.77 -11.98
N VAL A 419 13.13 2.32 -12.45
CA VAL A 419 12.28 3.12 -13.35
C VAL A 419 11.81 4.39 -12.65
N LEU A 420 11.35 4.32 -11.40
CA LEU A 420 10.93 5.50 -10.66
C LEU A 420 12.05 6.53 -10.50
N PHE A 421 13.32 6.10 -10.33
CA PHE A 421 14.48 7.02 -10.33
C PHE A 421 14.63 7.77 -11.66
N HIS A 422 14.35 7.14 -12.78
CA HIS A 422 14.35 7.85 -14.05
C HIS A 422 13.17 8.81 -14.17
N LEU A 423 11.97 8.37 -13.76
CA LEU A 423 10.75 9.18 -13.89
C LEU A 423 10.80 10.47 -13.07
N ILE A 424 11.38 10.48 -11.86
CA ILE A 424 11.50 11.71 -11.06
C ILE A 424 12.31 12.78 -11.82
N SER A 425 13.41 12.40 -12.44
CA SER A 425 14.24 13.32 -13.22
C SER A 425 13.57 13.79 -14.53
N GLU A 426 12.76 12.92 -15.17
CA GLU A 426 12.03 13.32 -16.38
C GLU A 426 10.91 14.34 -16.05
N TYR A 427 10.17 14.16 -14.93
CA TYR A 427 9.14 15.10 -14.53
C TYR A 427 9.69 16.43 -14.00
N GLU A 428 10.83 16.42 -13.31
CA GLU A 428 11.54 17.64 -12.89
C GLU A 428 11.92 18.45 -14.12
N ARG A 429 12.53 17.83 -15.13
CA ARG A 429 12.90 18.51 -16.39
C ARG A 429 11.72 19.07 -17.15
N ILE A 430 10.55 18.41 -17.14
CA ILE A 430 9.31 18.98 -17.68
C ILE A 430 8.95 20.28 -16.93
N GLY A 431 9.13 20.29 -15.60
CA GLY A 431 8.98 21.48 -14.77
C GLY A 431 9.94 22.59 -15.17
N ASP A 432 11.24 22.30 -15.26
CA ASP A 432 12.31 23.24 -15.64
C ASP A 432 12.06 23.90 -17.02
N TYR A 433 11.74 23.08 -18.04
CA TYR A 433 11.44 23.63 -19.35
C TYR A 433 10.16 24.47 -19.35
N THR A 434 9.21 24.17 -18.49
CA THR A 434 8.04 24.99 -18.28
C THR A 434 8.39 26.35 -17.65
N ILE A 435 9.34 26.38 -16.71
CA ILE A 435 9.86 27.64 -16.15
C ILE A 435 10.59 28.45 -17.20
N ASN A 436 11.38 27.85 -18.09
CA ASN A 436 12.02 28.57 -19.20
C ASN A 436 10.97 29.24 -20.12
N ILE A 437 9.83 28.59 -20.35
CA ILE A 437 8.71 29.20 -21.10
C ILE A 437 8.09 30.37 -20.31
N TYR A 438 7.94 30.25 -18.98
CA TYR A 438 7.51 31.36 -18.12
C TYR A 438 8.46 32.56 -18.22
N GLU A 439 9.79 32.37 -18.16
CA GLU A 439 10.78 33.45 -18.27
C GLU A 439 10.65 34.20 -19.60
N THR A 440 10.30 33.51 -20.68
CA THR A 440 10.01 34.13 -21.97
C THR A 440 8.78 35.03 -21.90
N ALA A 441 7.70 34.62 -21.20
CA ALA A 441 6.53 35.43 -20.99
C ALA A 441 6.82 36.71 -20.16
N ASP A 442 7.70 36.58 -19.17
CA ASP A 442 8.16 37.68 -18.31
C ASP A 442 8.92 38.73 -19.13
N VAL A 443 9.86 38.29 -19.98
CA VAL A 443 10.60 39.17 -20.92
C VAL A 443 9.68 39.92 -21.87
N LEU A 444 8.65 39.25 -22.46
CA LEU A 444 7.68 39.88 -23.35
C LEU A 444 6.85 40.94 -22.63
N TYR A 445 6.45 40.65 -21.39
CA TYR A 445 5.67 41.60 -20.57
C TYR A 445 6.50 42.81 -20.16
N GLU A 446 7.74 42.65 -19.67
CA GLU A 446 8.62 43.74 -19.26
C GLU A 446 8.93 44.71 -20.42
N LYS A 447 9.02 44.18 -21.66
CA LYS A 447 9.31 44.99 -22.86
C LYS A 447 8.06 45.51 -23.58
N GLU A 448 6.89 45.24 -23.03
CA GLU A 448 5.60 45.63 -23.65
C GLU A 448 5.46 45.15 -25.11
N ILE A 449 5.99 43.98 -25.45
CA ILE A 449 5.89 43.36 -26.77
C ILE A 449 5.07 42.06 -26.69
N GLY A 450 4.46 41.65 -27.82
CA GLY A 450 3.62 40.45 -27.84
C GLY A 450 3.59 39.80 -29.21
N PHE A 451 3.07 38.58 -29.24
CA PHE A 451 2.88 37.79 -30.45
C PHE A 451 1.70 38.33 -31.31
N SER A 452 1.81 38.16 -32.62
CA SER A 452 0.67 38.39 -33.54
C SER A 452 -0.42 37.33 -33.27
N GLU A 453 -1.67 37.63 -33.68
CA GLU A 453 -2.78 36.68 -33.55
C GLU A 453 -2.52 35.34 -34.26
N GLN A 454 -1.81 35.37 -35.39
CA GLN A 454 -1.39 34.17 -36.09
C GLN A 454 -0.38 33.36 -35.25
N ALA A 455 0.65 34.01 -34.69
CA ALA A 455 1.65 33.32 -33.85
C ALA A 455 1.03 32.78 -32.56
N LYS A 456 0.06 33.44 -31.97
CA LYS A 456 -0.73 32.91 -30.83
C LYS A 456 -1.48 31.66 -31.22
N HIS A 457 -2.18 31.66 -32.35
CA HIS A 457 -2.88 30.47 -32.82
C HIS A 457 -1.95 29.29 -33.06
N GLU A 458 -0.78 29.52 -33.66
CA GLU A 458 0.24 28.53 -33.88
C GLU A 458 0.79 27.94 -32.54
N LEU A 459 1.07 28.81 -31.56
CA LEU A 459 1.45 28.38 -30.20
C LEU A 459 0.32 27.61 -29.52
N ASP A 460 -0.92 28.01 -29.70
CA ASP A 460 -2.06 27.31 -29.12
C ASP A 460 -2.18 25.86 -29.61
N VAL A 461 -1.95 25.62 -30.90
CA VAL A 461 -2.01 24.29 -31.47
C VAL A 461 -0.93 23.39 -30.84
N VAL A 462 0.32 23.85 -30.83
CA VAL A 462 1.42 23.04 -30.25
C VAL A 462 1.28 22.89 -28.74
N CYS A 463 0.85 23.90 -28.00
CA CYS A 463 0.63 23.82 -26.57
C CYS A 463 -0.51 22.84 -26.20
N ASN A 464 -1.55 22.73 -27.04
CA ASN A 464 -2.60 21.72 -26.85
C ASN A 464 -2.04 20.31 -27.01
N ALA A 465 -1.17 20.06 -27.99
CA ALA A 465 -0.50 18.78 -28.16
C ALA A 465 0.40 18.43 -26.95
N ILE A 466 1.17 19.43 -26.45
CA ILE A 466 2.00 19.26 -25.24
C ILE A 466 1.16 18.96 -24.00
N GLN A 467 0.06 19.66 -23.81
CA GLN A 467 -0.83 19.38 -22.67
C GLN A 467 -1.40 17.97 -22.72
N GLU A 468 -1.71 17.46 -23.91
CA GLU A 468 -2.20 16.10 -24.10
C GLU A 468 -1.11 15.06 -23.83
N ILE A 469 0.12 15.23 -24.35
CA ILE A 469 1.21 14.27 -24.14
C ILE A 469 1.63 14.20 -22.66
N ILE A 470 1.67 15.33 -21.94
CA ILE A 470 1.91 15.34 -20.49
C ILE A 470 0.80 14.55 -19.77
N GLY A 471 -0.46 14.75 -20.17
CA GLY A 471 -1.59 14.00 -19.62
C GLY A 471 -1.48 12.49 -19.83
N LEU A 472 -1.09 12.06 -21.03
CA LEU A 472 -0.82 10.66 -21.35
C LEU A 472 0.35 10.09 -20.53
N ALA A 473 1.44 10.83 -20.36
CA ALA A 473 2.59 10.42 -19.56
C ALA A 473 2.20 10.22 -18.06
N ILE A 474 1.38 11.11 -17.50
CA ILE A 474 0.84 11.00 -16.14
C ILE A 474 -0.04 9.76 -16.01
N GLU A 475 -0.97 9.55 -16.93
CA GLU A 475 -1.88 8.40 -16.92
C GLU A 475 -1.12 7.08 -17.08
N ALA A 476 -0.13 7.05 -17.97
CA ALA A 476 0.76 5.91 -18.15
C ALA A 476 1.57 5.58 -16.88
N THR A 477 2.11 6.60 -16.19
CA THR A 477 2.83 6.43 -14.93
C THR A 477 1.92 5.85 -13.85
N LYS A 478 0.66 6.31 -13.81
CA LYS A 478 -0.33 5.89 -12.82
C LYS A 478 -0.85 4.48 -13.05
N THR A 479 -1.10 4.11 -14.30
CA THR A 479 -1.80 2.85 -14.65
C THR A 479 -0.89 1.75 -15.18
N GLY A 480 0.23 2.11 -15.79
CA GLY A 480 1.07 1.19 -16.56
C GLY A 480 0.37 0.58 -17.79
N ASP A 481 -0.74 1.21 -18.26
CA ASP A 481 -1.54 0.67 -19.37
C ASP A 481 -0.79 0.81 -20.70
N MET A 482 -0.56 -0.33 -21.35
CA MET A 482 0.10 -0.40 -22.66
C MET A 482 -0.63 0.35 -23.77
N ASN A 483 -1.94 0.53 -23.66
CA ASN A 483 -2.67 1.29 -24.69
C ASN A 483 -2.31 2.77 -24.59
N VAL A 484 -2.29 3.32 -23.38
CA VAL A 484 -1.88 4.72 -23.13
C VAL A 484 -0.41 4.93 -23.53
N LEU A 485 0.48 3.98 -23.15
CA LEU A 485 1.91 4.05 -23.49
C LEU A 485 2.18 4.09 -24.99
N LYS A 486 1.35 3.42 -25.78
CA LYS A 486 1.49 3.40 -27.25
C LYS A 486 1.05 4.68 -27.95
N GLU A 487 0.31 5.55 -27.27
CA GLU A 487 -0.16 6.82 -27.81
C GLU A 487 0.89 7.93 -27.72
N ILE A 488 1.83 7.82 -26.79
CA ILE A 488 2.80 8.90 -26.48
C ILE A 488 3.75 9.15 -27.64
N GLU A 489 4.39 8.11 -28.19
CA GLU A 489 5.39 8.27 -29.24
C GLU A 489 4.83 8.80 -30.57
N PRO A 490 3.64 8.36 -31.06
CA PRO A 490 3.02 8.98 -32.24
C PRO A 490 2.70 10.46 -32.03
N LEU A 491 2.30 10.86 -30.81
CA LEU A 491 2.02 12.26 -30.51
C LEU A 491 3.30 13.11 -30.43
N GLU A 492 4.38 12.55 -29.87
CA GLU A 492 5.69 13.19 -29.84
C GLU A 492 6.21 13.47 -31.27
N GLU A 493 6.15 12.48 -32.17
CA GLU A 493 6.53 12.67 -33.58
C GLU A 493 5.70 13.78 -34.27
N VAL A 494 4.42 13.91 -33.91
CA VAL A 494 3.56 15.02 -34.41
C VAL A 494 4.02 16.36 -33.85
N VAL A 495 4.39 16.42 -32.57
CA VAL A 495 4.93 17.65 -31.95
C VAL A 495 6.23 18.07 -32.65
N ASP A 496 7.13 17.14 -32.89
CA ASP A 496 8.41 17.41 -33.58
C ASP A 496 8.18 18.00 -34.97
N ARG A 497 7.29 17.41 -35.75
CA ARG A 497 6.94 17.92 -37.08
C ARG A 497 6.32 19.31 -37.03
N LEU A 498 5.40 19.56 -36.08
CA LEU A 498 4.79 20.87 -35.87
C LEU A 498 5.85 21.91 -35.50
N VAL A 499 6.76 21.60 -34.61
CA VAL A 499 7.84 22.50 -34.20
C VAL A 499 8.78 22.82 -35.37
N GLU A 500 9.17 21.83 -36.17
CA GLU A 500 9.98 22.06 -37.39
C GLU A 500 9.26 22.96 -38.39
N GLU A 501 7.97 22.71 -38.66
CA GLU A 501 7.16 23.51 -39.56
C GLU A 501 7.04 24.95 -39.07
N LEU A 502 6.70 25.15 -37.79
CA LEU A 502 6.56 26.48 -37.18
C LEU A 502 7.88 27.26 -37.18
N LYS A 503 9.02 26.60 -36.90
CA LYS A 503 10.36 27.20 -37.02
C LYS A 503 10.64 27.66 -38.43
N ALA A 504 10.32 26.84 -39.45
CA ALA A 504 10.51 27.20 -40.87
C ALA A 504 9.63 28.38 -41.29
N VAL A 505 8.34 28.36 -40.97
CA VAL A 505 7.38 29.45 -41.27
C VAL A 505 7.79 30.73 -40.56
N HIS A 506 8.26 30.66 -39.32
CA HIS A 506 8.71 31.82 -38.56
C HIS A 506 9.97 32.45 -39.15
N ILE A 507 10.96 31.65 -39.56
CA ILE A 507 12.18 32.13 -40.22
C ILE A 507 11.85 32.86 -41.54
N ASP A 508 10.87 32.36 -42.30
CA ASP A 508 10.42 32.99 -43.53
C ASP A 508 9.72 34.34 -43.26
N ARG A 509 8.85 34.41 -42.27
CA ARG A 509 8.24 35.68 -41.80
C ARG A 509 9.31 36.69 -41.37
N SER A 510 10.32 36.27 -40.67
CA SER A 510 11.43 37.11 -40.20
C SER A 510 12.25 37.67 -41.36
N LYS A 511 12.58 36.82 -42.38
CA LYS A 511 13.28 37.25 -43.60
C LYS A 511 12.49 38.31 -44.40
N ASN A 512 11.19 38.21 -44.39
CA ASN A 512 10.30 39.13 -45.09
C ASN A 512 9.97 40.42 -44.30
N GLY A 513 10.60 40.59 -43.11
CA GLY A 513 10.40 41.77 -42.26
C GLY A 513 9.02 41.85 -41.61
N LEU A 514 8.26 40.75 -41.56
CA LEU A 514 6.93 40.68 -41.01
C LEU A 514 6.92 40.39 -39.49
N CYS A 515 8.09 40.21 -38.89
CA CYS A 515 8.22 39.92 -37.48
C CYS A 515 9.32 40.76 -36.82
N ASN A 516 9.06 41.23 -35.59
CA ASN A 516 10.09 41.83 -34.77
C ASN A 516 11.13 40.73 -34.36
N ILE A 517 12.42 41.01 -34.55
CA ILE A 517 13.48 40.04 -34.28
C ILE A 517 13.42 39.54 -32.82
N GLU A 518 13.17 40.41 -31.87
CA GLU A 518 13.12 40.10 -30.45
C GLU A 518 11.95 39.18 -30.09
N VAL A 519 10.77 39.49 -30.63
CA VAL A 519 9.58 38.61 -30.51
C VAL A 519 9.85 37.26 -31.16
N GLY A 520 10.59 37.27 -32.30
CA GLY A 520 10.95 36.08 -33.04
C GLY A 520 11.87 35.13 -32.28
N VAL A 521 12.88 35.65 -31.57
CA VAL A 521 13.79 34.85 -30.73
C VAL A 521 12.98 34.17 -29.62
N ASN A 522 12.10 34.92 -28.93
CA ASN A 522 11.24 34.37 -27.87
C ASN A 522 10.29 33.29 -28.40
N PHE A 523 9.77 33.43 -29.61
CA PHE A 523 8.93 32.39 -30.23
C PHE A 523 9.71 31.10 -30.49
N LEU A 524 10.94 31.18 -31.00
CA LEU A 524 11.80 30.02 -31.22
C LEU A 524 12.24 29.36 -29.91
N ASP A 525 12.46 30.15 -28.86
CA ASP A 525 12.80 29.62 -27.53
C ASP A 525 11.64 28.81 -26.95
N ILE A 526 10.39 29.30 -27.07
CA ILE A 526 9.21 28.55 -26.68
C ILE A 526 9.11 27.23 -27.45
N LEU A 527 9.24 27.28 -28.78
CA LEU A 527 9.19 26.06 -29.61
C LEU A 527 10.24 25.04 -29.20
N THR A 528 11.44 25.49 -28.85
CA THR A 528 12.51 24.59 -28.39
C THR A 528 12.19 23.98 -27.03
N ASN A 529 11.62 24.74 -26.10
CA ASN A 529 11.27 24.22 -24.76
C ASN A 529 10.08 23.25 -24.84
N VAL A 530 9.08 23.49 -25.70
CA VAL A 530 7.95 22.54 -25.85
C VAL A 530 8.38 21.23 -26.52
N GLU A 531 9.29 21.26 -27.51
CA GLU A 531 9.93 20.08 -28.08
C GLU A 531 10.63 19.24 -26.98
N ARG A 532 11.42 19.89 -26.11
CA ARG A 532 12.07 19.22 -24.99
C ARG A 532 11.08 18.58 -24.00
N ILE A 533 9.96 19.24 -23.71
CA ILE A 533 8.91 18.67 -22.86
C ILE A 533 8.35 17.39 -23.50
N SER A 534 8.11 17.39 -24.81
CA SER A 534 7.66 16.21 -25.55
C SER A 534 8.66 15.05 -25.48
N ASP A 535 9.95 15.33 -25.73
CA ASP A 535 11.07 14.39 -25.58
C ASP A 535 11.06 13.68 -24.21
N HIS A 536 10.84 14.44 -23.13
CA HIS A 536 10.79 13.89 -21.76
C HIS A 536 9.56 13.02 -21.53
N CYS A 537 8.41 13.34 -22.14
CA CYS A 537 7.23 12.49 -22.09
C CYS A 537 7.46 11.15 -22.84
N SER A 538 8.13 11.18 -23.99
CA SER A 538 8.57 9.97 -24.71
C SER A 538 9.54 9.12 -23.86
N ASN A 539 10.51 9.76 -23.18
CA ASN A 539 11.41 9.06 -22.26
C ASN A 539 10.65 8.31 -21.15
N ILE A 540 9.65 8.95 -20.53
CA ILE A 540 8.79 8.33 -19.52
C ILE A 540 8.13 7.08 -20.08
N ALA A 541 7.55 7.15 -21.29
CA ALA A 541 6.92 6.01 -21.93
C ALA A 541 7.91 4.86 -22.16
N VAL A 542 9.11 5.15 -22.66
CA VAL A 542 10.13 4.13 -22.90
C VAL A 542 10.58 3.43 -21.62
N TYR A 543 10.81 4.17 -20.52
CA TYR A 543 11.15 3.58 -19.23
C TYR A 543 10.04 2.67 -18.69
N LEU A 544 8.78 3.09 -18.81
CA LEU A 544 7.63 2.29 -18.38
C LEU A 544 7.44 1.02 -19.23
N ILE A 545 7.64 1.10 -20.56
CA ILE A 545 7.60 -0.05 -21.46
C ILE A 545 8.72 -1.04 -21.13
N ALA A 546 9.95 -0.56 -20.90
CA ALA A 546 11.09 -1.40 -20.56
C ALA A 546 10.90 -2.17 -19.23
N ASN A 547 10.08 -1.64 -18.31
CA ASN A 547 9.74 -2.32 -17.05
C ASN A 547 8.83 -3.55 -17.26
N GLN A 548 8.16 -3.68 -18.40
CA GLN A 548 7.25 -4.81 -18.63
C GLN A 548 8.01 -6.09 -19.02
N GLU A 549 7.54 -7.25 -18.51
CA GLU A 549 8.22 -8.54 -18.70
C GLU A 549 8.56 -8.89 -20.14
N LYS A 550 7.69 -8.51 -21.08
CA LYS A 550 7.84 -8.80 -22.51
C LYS A 550 8.99 -8.03 -23.16
N TYR A 551 9.44 -6.91 -22.55
CA TYR A 551 10.38 -5.97 -23.15
C TYR A 551 11.71 -5.85 -22.39
N LYS A 552 12.00 -6.78 -21.46
CA LYS A 552 13.19 -6.82 -20.57
C LYS A 552 14.56 -6.67 -21.24
N SER A 553 14.67 -6.92 -22.52
CA SER A 553 15.93 -6.88 -23.29
C SER A 553 16.01 -5.74 -24.30
N LEU A 554 15.01 -4.87 -24.39
CA LEU A 554 14.97 -3.78 -25.36
C LEU A 554 15.82 -2.59 -24.89
N LYS A 555 16.75 -2.18 -25.72
CA LYS A 555 17.45 -0.90 -25.56
C LYS A 555 16.54 0.21 -26.13
N LYS A 556 16.53 1.38 -25.47
CA LYS A 556 15.73 2.55 -25.87
C LYS A 556 15.84 2.85 -27.37
N HIS A 557 17.04 3.03 -27.90
CA HIS A 557 17.25 3.33 -29.31
C HIS A 557 16.76 2.22 -30.26
N GLU A 558 16.88 0.94 -29.89
CA GLU A 558 16.37 -0.16 -30.72
C GLU A 558 14.84 -0.21 -30.78
N TYR A 559 14.18 0.20 -29.69
CA TYR A 559 12.72 0.27 -29.62
C TYR A 559 12.19 1.40 -30.50
N LEU A 560 12.69 2.61 -30.34
CA LEU A 560 12.30 3.79 -31.11
C LEU A 560 12.62 3.61 -32.61
N ASP A 561 13.83 3.15 -32.94
CA ASP A 561 14.21 2.84 -34.33
C ASP A 561 13.29 1.83 -35.01
N LYS A 562 12.81 0.82 -34.29
CA LYS A 562 11.86 -0.14 -34.83
C LYS A 562 10.46 0.46 -35.02
N LEU A 563 10.04 1.32 -34.09
CA LEU A 563 8.75 2.00 -34.18
C LEU A 563 8.70 2.95 -35.39
N HIS A 564 9.74 3.77 -35.57
CA HIS A 564 9.81 4.78 -36.63
C HIS A 564 10.08 4.20 -38.03
N ARG A 565 10.85 3.08 -38.14
CA ARG A 565 11.19 2.47 -39.46
C ARG A 565 10.18 1.44 -39.94
N ASN A 566 9.60 0.66 -39.03
CA ASN A 566 8.69 -0.43 -39.33
C ASN A 566 7.62 -0.53 -38.24
N GLY A 567 6.93 0.58 -37.96
CA GLY A 567 5.90 0.67 -36.92
C GLY A 567 4.77 -0.32 -37.21
N PRO A 568 4.15 -0.89 -36.17
CA PRO A 568 2.95 -1.68 -36.33
C PRO A 568 1.79 -0.79 -36.79
N ASP A 569 0.78 -1.37 -37.43
CA ASP A 569 -0.39 -0.67 -38.02
C ASP A 569 -1.04 0.36 -37.08
N TYR A 570 -0.98 0.12 -35.75
CA TYR A 570 -1.53 1.06 -34.79
C TYR A 570 -0.74 2.38 -34.71
N TYR A 571 0.58 2.34 -34.92
CA TYR A 571 1.44 3.54 -34.85
C TYR A 571 1.12 4.51 -35.99
N GLU A 572 1.07 4.01 -37.23
CA GLU A 572 0.73 4.81 -38.42
C GLU A 572 -0.69 5.38 -38.30
N LYS A 573 -1.62 4.62 -37.74
CA LYS A 573 -2.99 5.07 -37.50
C LYS A 573 -3.05 6.20 -36.51
N LEU A 574 -2.42 6.07 -35.35
CA LEU A 574 -2.37 7.11 -34.31
C LEU A 574 -1.63 8.35 -34.79
N LEU A 575 -0.52 8.18 -35.52
CA LEU A 575 0.22 9.27 -36.13
C LEU A 575 -0.65 10.09 -37.08
N ALA A 576 -1.46 9.41 -37.92
CA ALA A 576 -2.41 10.09 -38.80
C ALA A 576 -3.53 10.82 -38.02
N GLU A 577 -4.10 10.16 -37.02
CA GLU A 577 -5.13 10.75 -36.16
C GLU A 577 -4.64 12.02 -35.45
N TYR A 578 -3.43 11.99 -34.86
CA TYR A 578 -2.86 13.16 -34.19
C TYR A 578 -2.41 14.24 -35.18
N SER A 579 -1.90 13.87 -36.35
CA SER A 579 -1.58 14.84 -37.39
C SER A 579 -2.82 15.59 -37.91
N GLU A 580 -3.97 14.94 -38.02
CA GLU A 580 -5.23 15.58 -38.37
C GLU A 580 -5.75 16.46 -37.23
N LYS A 581 -5.64 15.98 -35.99
CA LYS A 581 -6.13 16.70 -34.78
C LYS A 581 -5.40 18.01 -34.53
N PHE A 582 -4.10 18.04 -34.78
CA PHE A 582 -3.21 19.17 -34.51
C PHE A 582 -2.71 19.85 -35.81
N ALA A 583 -3.46 19.75 -36.91
CA ALA A 583 -3.14 20.49 -38.13
C ALA A 583 -3.23 22.01 -37.90
N LEU A 584 -2.24 22.77 -38.49
CA LEU A 584 -2.17 24.24 -38.41
C LEU A 584 -3.20 24.92 -39.28
#